data_213f4c9f746f70a3adbef91162e38718
#
_entry.id   213f4c9f746f70a3adbef91162e38718
#
_cell.length_a   1.000
_cell.length_b   1.000
_cell.length_c   1.000
_cell.angle_alpha   90.00
_cell.angle_beta   90.00
_cell.angle_gamma   90.00
#
_symmetry.space_group_name_H-M   'P 1'
#
loop_
_entity.id
_entity.type
_entity.pdbx_description
1 polymer ?
#
loop_
_entity_poly.entity_id
_entity_poly.type
_entity_poly.pdbx_seq_one_letter_code
_entity_poly.pdbx_strand_id
1 'polypeptide(L)'
;MAVGLTLFTRHQIIKTYDKPMKELARAAGQVARGDFSVYIPPLHTSNQHDYLDLMFLDFNKMVAELGSIETMRTDFIANVSHEIKTPLAAIQNYTQLLQRPDLPPTERDACLSALQGSTRRLSELITNILKLNKLESQQITPRREPYDLCRQLSDCALAFEPVWEEKGIAFEAELEDRVIIQADASLMELVWNNLLSNAFKFTEPGGAVT
;
A
#
# COMPACT_ATOMS: atom_id res chain seq x y z
N MET A 1 64.47 -3.24 -9.34
CA MET A 1 63.50 -4.08 -8.63
C MET A 1 62.44 -3.29 -7.85
N ALA A 2 62.79 -2.26 -7.08
CA ALA A 2 61.81 -1.45 -6.30
C ALA A 2 60.69 -0.79 -7.13
N VAL A 3 61.02 -0.19 -8.27
CA VAL A 3 60.04 0.51 -9.14
C VAL A 3 58.99 -0.48 -9.71
N GLY A 4 59.38 -1.69 -10.11
CA GLY A 4 58.46 -2.71 -10.62
C GLY A 4 57.47 -3.20 -9.56
N LEU A 5 57.93 -3.37 -8.30
CA LEU A 5 57.08 -3.75 -7.18
C LEU A 5 56.07 -2.67 -6.83
N THR A 6 56.47 -1.40 -6.86
CA THR A 6 55.60 -0.24 -6.59
C THR A 6 54.52 -0.09 -7.64
N LEU A 7 54.87 -0.27 -8.91
CA LEU A 7 53.90 -0.23 -10.01
C LEU A 7 52.89 -1.41 -9.96
N PHE A 8 53.36 -2.59 -9.61
CA PHE A 8 52.54 -3.76 -9.42
C PHE A 8 51.53 -3.62 -8.25
N THR A 9 52.04 -3.19 -7.07
CA THR A 9 51.18 -2.95 -5.89
C THR A 9 50.17 -1.85 -6.15
N ARG A 10 50.56 -0.75 -6.82
CA ARG A 10 49.66 0.33 -7.24
C ARG A 10 48.56 -0.19 -8.20
N HIS A 11 48.92 -1.02 -9.19
CA HIS A 11 47.98 -1.59 -10.12
C HIS A 11 46.97 -2.52 -9.41
N GLN A 12 47.44 -3.34 -8.47
CA GLN A 12 46.58 -4.21 -7.67
C GLN A 12 45.60 -3.41 -6.80
N ILE A 13 46.07 -2.36 -6.10
CA ILE A 13 45.21 -1.49 -5.27
C ILE A 13 44.13 -0.83 -6.12
N ILE A 14 44.49 -0.32 -7.29
CA ILE A 14 43.55 0.36 -8.20
C ILE A 14 42.47 -0.67 -8.67
N LYS A 15 42.87 -1.89 -9.01
CA LYS A 15 41.94 -2.91 -9.51
C LYS A 15 41.05 -3.46 -8.39
N THR A 16 41.60 -3.66 -7.20
CA THR A 16 40.91 -4.34 -6.07
C THR A 16 40.03 -3.38 -5.27
N TYR A 17 40.41 -2.10 -5.17
CA TYR A 17 39.66 -1.16 -4.31
C TYR A 17 39.18 0.08 -5.03
N ASP A 18 40.03 0.79 -5.81
CA ASP A 18 39.68 2.11 -6.39
C ASP A 18 38.58 1.98 -7.45
N LYS A 19 38.66 0.97 -8.32
CA LYS A 19 37.67 0.76 -9.38
C LYS A 19 36.30 0.35 -8.82
N PRO A 20 36.18 -0.62 -7.91
CA PRO A 20 34.90 -0.98 -7.28
C PRO A 20 34.29 0.18 -6.50
N MET A 21 35.09 0.95 -5.77
CA MET A 21 34.60 2.14 -5.04
C MET A 21 34.07 3.22 -5.96
N LYS A 22 34.69 3.44 -7.12
CA LYS A 22 34.20 4.38 -8.14
C LYS A 22 32.88 3.89 -8.76
N GLU A 23 32.73 2.60 -8.98
CA GLU A 23 31.48 2.01 -9.48
C GLU A 23 30.37 2.21 -8.47
N LEU A 24 30.61 1.94 -7.18
CA LEU A 24 29.66 2.19 -6.10
C LEU A 24 29.26 3.66 -6.00
N ALA A 25 30.24 4.57 -6.00
CA ALA A 25 30.00 6.00 -5.96
C ALA A 25 29.16 6.50 -7.17
N ARG A 26 29.43 5.96 -8.34
CA ARG A 26 28.64 6.25 -9.56
C ARG A 26 27.22 5.74 -9.44
N ALA A 27 27.05 4.50 -9.01
CA ALA A 27 25.75 3.87 -8.80
C ALA A 27 24.93 4.62 -7.75
N ALA A 28 25.54 4.99 -6.61
CA ALA A 28 24.90 5.80 -5.59
C ALA A 28 24.45 7.17 -6.13
N GLY A 29 25.27 7.77 -7.00
CA GLY A 29 24.89 9.00 -7.69
C GLY A 29 23.72 8.84 -8.67
N GLN A 30 23.52 7.67 -9.27
CA GLN A 30 22.36 7.36 -10.10
C GLN A 30 21.10 7.19 -9.25
N VAL A 31 21.19 6.41 -8.17
CA VAL A 31 20.10 6.24 -7.19
C VAL A 31 19.65 7.58 -6.61
N ALA A 32 20.59 8.46 -6.26
CA ALA A 32 20.27 9.80 -5.75
C ALA A 32 19.49 10.67 -6.78
N ARG A 33 19.54 10.34 -8.07
CA ARG A 33 18.75 10.99 -9.12
C ARG A 33 17.44 10.25 -9.44
N GLY A 34 17.11 9.22 -8.68
CA GLY A 34 15.87 8.45 -8.85
C GLY A 34 15.98 7.27 -9.82
N ASP A 35 17.18 6.88 -10.25
CA ASP A 35 17.37 5.67 -11.06
C ASP A 35 17.61 4.47 -10.13
N PHE A 36 16.54 3.72 -9.88
CA PHE A 36 16.54 2.50 -9.06
C PHE A 36 16.75 1.22 -9.89
N SER A 37 17.03 1.33 -11.18
CA SER A 37 17.36 0.16 -12.02
C SER A 37 18.82 -0.28 -11.92
N VAL A 38 19.61 0.45 -11.14
CA VAL A 38 21.04 0.23 -10.99
C VAL A 38 21.31 -1.05 -10.22
N TYR A 39 22.22 -1.85 -10.75
CA TYR A 39 22.70 -3.07 -10.12
C TYR A 39 24.22 -3.19 -10.27
N ILE A 40 24.93 -3.48 -9.18
CA ILE A 40 26.38 -3.70 -9.15
C ILE A 40 26.62 -5.19 -8.97
N PRO A 41 27.21 -5.89 -9.96
CA PRO A 41 27.50 -7.32 -9.79
C PRO A 41 28.63 -7.53 -8.75
N PRO A 42 28.56 -8.60 -7.94
CA PRO A 42 29.64 -8.96 -7.04
C PRO A 42 30.93 -9.23 -7.81
N LEU A 43 32.06 -8.94 -7.19
CA LEU A 43 33.39 -9.11 -7.80
C LEU A 43 33.79 -10.59 -7.89
N HIS A 44 33.34 -11.40 -6.94
CA HIS A 44 33.66 -12.82 -6.82
C HIS A 44 32.38 -13.66 -6.93
N THR A 45 32.44 -14.68 -7.78
CA THR A 45 31.32 -15.61 -8.03
C THR A 45 31.37 -16.88 -7.17
N SER A 46 32.38 -17.02 -6.32
CA SER A 46 32.54 -18.19 -5.46
C SER A 46 31.93 -17.93 -4.05
N ASN A 47 31.66 -19.02 -3.31
CA ASN A 47 31.07 -19.01 -1.96
C ASN A 47 31.87 -18.24 -0.88
N GLN A 48 32.93 -17.55 -1.26
CA GLN A 48 33.74 -16.68 -0.40
C GLN A 48 33.60 -15.22 -0.87
N HIS A 49 32.49 -14.59 -0.48
CA HIS A 49 32.32 -13.16 -0.65
C HIS A 49 33.26 -12.41 0.31
N ASP A 50 33.99 -11.45 -0.22
CA ASP A 50 34.74 -10.51 0.59
C ASP A 50 33.82 -9.35 1.09
N TYR A 51 34.38 -8.44 1.89
CA TYR A 51 33.61 -7.30 2.41
C TYR A 51 33.06 -6.37 1.32
N LEU A 52 33.71 -6.30 0.15
CA LEU A 52 33.22 -5.48 -0.97
C LEU A 52 32.01 -6.15 -1.65
N ASP A 53 32.06 -7.47 -1.79
CA ASP A 53 30.92 -8.22 -2.33
C ASP A 53 29.68 -8.09 -1.44
N LEU A 54 29.86 -8.21 -0.11
CA LEU A 54 28.77 -8.02 0.85
C LEU A 54 28.21 -6.60 0.77
N MET A 55 29.08 -5.58 0.65
CA MET A 55 28.64 -4.20 0.52
C MET A 55 27.86 -3.97 -0.78
N PHE A 56 28.25 -4.60 -1.89
CA PHE A 56 27.50 -4.52 -3.16
C PHE A 56 26.14 -5.22 -3.07
N LEU A 57 26.08 -6.37 -2.42
CA LEU A 57 24.83 -7.08 -2.18
C LEU A 57 23.86 -6.25 -1.33
N ASP A 58 24.35 -5.67 -0.23
CA ASP A 58 23.55 -4.82 0.64
C ASP A 58 23.10 -3.53 -0.08
N PHE A 59 23.99 -2.93 -0.89
CA PHE A 59 23.65 -1.79 -1.72
C PHE A 59 22.53 -2.15 -2.73
N ASN A 60 22.68 -3.26 -3.45
CA ASN A 60 21.67 -3.71 -4.41
C ASN A 60 20.32 -3.99 -3.75
N LYS A 61 20.33 -4.61 -2.56
CA LYS A 61 19.13 -4.83 -1.75
C LYS A 61 18.45 -3.51 -1.39
N MET A 62 19.22 -2.55 -0.90
CA MET A 62 18.70 -1.21 -0.57
C MET A 62 18.11 -0.51 -1.81
N VAL A 63 18.76 -0.59 -2.97
CA VAL A 63 18.25 -0.02 -4.23
C VAL A 63 16.95 -0.68 -4.65
N ALA A 64 16.85 -2.00 -4.56
CA ALA A 64 15.64 -2.74 -4.88
C ALA A 64 14.46 -2.36 -3.95
N GLU A 65 14.71 -2.20 -2.64
CA GLU A 65 13.72 -1.75 -1.68
C GLU A 65 13.26 -0.31 -1.95
N LEU A 66 14.19 0.61 -2.24
CA LEU A 66 13.85 1.99 -2.62
C LEU A 66 13.03 2.05 -3.92
N GLY A 67 13.40 1.25 -4.91
CA GLY A 67 12.66 1.14 -6.17
C GLY A 67 11.23 0.62 -5.97
N SER A 68 11.06 -0.36 -5.09
CA SER A 68 9.75 -0.88 -4.72
C SER A 68 8.87 0.18 -4.04
N ILE A 69 9.45 0.96 -3.12
CA ILE A 69 8.75 2.06 -2.43
C ILE A 69 8.31 3.13 -3.43
N GLU A 70 9.18 3.54 -4.36
CA GLU A 70 8.86 4.56 -5.36
C GLU A 70 7.80 4.09 -6.34
N THR A 71 7.85 2.83 -6.77
CA THR A 71 6.81 2.21 -7.60
C THR A 71 5.47 2.22 -6.86
N MET A 72 5.46 1.75 -5.62
CA MET A 72 4.24 1.75 -4.78
C MET A 72 3.67 3.15 -4.60
N ARG A 73 4.52 4.15 -4.36
CA ARG A 73 4.12 5.56 -4.24
C ARG A 73 3.49 6.08 -5.53
N THR A 74 4.10 5.78 -6.68
CA THR A 74 3.62 6.22 -7.99
C THR A 74 2.27 5.57 -8.31
N ASP A 75 2.15 4.26 -8.09
CA ASP A 75 0.91 3.51 -8.28
C ASP A 75 -0.19 3.99 -7.35
N PHE A 76 0.14 4.28 -6.09
CA PHE A 76 -0.80 4.85 -5.13
C PHE A 76 -1.36 6.19 -5.62
N ILE A 77 -0.50 7.13 -6.06
CA ILE A 77 -0.94 8.43 -6.57
C ILE A 77 -1.80 8.26 -7.83
N ALA A 78 -1.43 7.37 -8.74
CA ALA A 78 -2.19 7.08 -9.95
C ALA A 78 -3.58 6.53 -9.62
N ASN A 79 -3.65 5.54 -8.73
CA ASN A 79 -4.90 4.91 -8.30
C ASN A 79 -5.81 5.90 -7.56
N VAL A 80 -5.27 6.69 -6.63
CA VAL A 80 -6.04 7.75 -5.94
C VAL A 80 -6.59 8.76 -6.94
N SER A 81 -5.79 9.17 -7.92
CA SER A 81 -6.21 10.12 -8.95
C SER A 81 -7.36 9.54 -9.79
N HIS A 82 -7.31 8.27 -10.14
CA HIS A 82 -8.37 7.57 -10.88
C HIS A 82 -9.65 7.45 -10.04
N GLU A 83 -9.52 7.03 -8.78
CA GLU A 83 -10.65 6.87 -7.86
C GLU A 83 -11.36 8.21 -7.51
N ILE A 84 -10.64 9.33 -7.54
CA ILE A 84 -11.22 10.68 -7.40
C ILE A 84 -11.93 11.11 -8.69
N LYS A 85 -11.35 10.83 -9.85
CA LYS A 85 -11.84 11.31 -11.15
C LYS A 85 -13.22 10.76 -11.50
N THR A 86 -13.47 9.50 -11.15
CA THR A 86 -14.74 8.81 -11.44
C THR A 86 -15.93 9.45 -10.75
N PRO A 87 -16.00 9.59 -9.41
CA PRO A 87 -17.12 10.25 -8.75
C PRO A 87 -17.23 11.74 -9.11
N LEU A 88 -16.11 12.42 -9.35
CA LEU A 88 -16.11 13.82 -9.75
C LEU A 88 -16.77 14.00 -11.12
N ALA A 89 -16.45 13.15 -12.09
CA ALA A 89 -17.10 13.17 -13.41
C ALA A 89 -18.60 12.87 -13.31
N ALA A 90 -19.01 11.93 -12.45
CA ALA A 90 -20.41 11.65 -12.19
C ALA A 90 -21.14 12.85 -11.59
N ILE A 91 -20.54 13.53 -10.60
CA ILE A 91 -21.09 14.75 -10.00
C ILE A 91 -21.28 15.83 -11.08
N GLN A 92 -20.28 16.07 -11.93
CA GLN A 92 -20.36 17.04 -13.01
C GLN A 92 -21.48 16.71 -14.00
N ASN A 93 -21.57 15.45 -14.44
CA ASN A 93 -22.58 15.00 -15.40
C ASN A 93 -24.00 15.15 -14.84
N TYR A 94 -24.26 14.67 -13.61
CA TYR A 94 -25.58 14.81 -13.00
C TYR A 94 -25.94 16.25 -12.69
N THR A 95 -24.98 17.10 -12.34
CA THR A 95 -25.22 18.55 -12.17
C THR A 95 -25.64 19.20 -13.48
N GLN A 96 -25.03 18.84 -14.63
CA GLN A 96 -25.42 19.32 -15.95
C GLN A 96 -26.82 18.83 -16.35
N LEU A 97 -27.14 17.55 -16.06
CA LEU A 97 -28.49 17.03 -16.34
C LEU A 97 -29.57 17.74 -15.53
N LEU A 98 -29.30 18.03 -14.26
CA LEU A 98 -30.23 18.75 -13.38
C LEU A 98 -30.50 20.21 -13.81
N GLN A 99 -29.63 20.81 -14.63
CA GLN A 99 -29.85 22.17 -15.19
C GLN A 99 -30.86 22.18 -16.35
N ARG A 100 -31.23 21.01 -16.87
CA ARG A 100 -32.24 20.92 -17.96
C ARG A 100 -33.64 21.24 -17.41
N PRO A 101 -34.35 22.19 -18.01
CA PRO A 101 -35.68 22.58 -17.53
C PRO A 101 -36.76 21.54 -17.79
N ASP A 102 -36.52 20.66 -18.77
CA ASP A 102 -37.44 19.64 -19.27
C ASP A 102 -37.22 18.25 -18.62
N LEU A 103 -36.38 18.15 -17.56
CA LEU A 103 -36.07 16.88 -16.90
C LEU A 103 -37.29 16.39 -16.10
N PRO A 104 -37.80 15.16 -16.37
CA PRO A 104 -38.89 14.55 -15.61
C PRO A 104 -38.57 14.44 -14.10
N PRO A 105 -39.58 14.58 -13.21
CA PRO A 105 -39.35 14.51 -11.76
C PRO A 105 -38.65 13.21 -11.31
N THR A 106 -39.02 12.06 -11.89
CA THR A 106 -38.43 10.78 -11.59
C THR A 106 -36.95 10.70 -11.96
N GLU A 107 -36.57 11.29 -13.10
CA GLU A 107 -35.16 11.36 -13.51
C GLU A 107 -34.38 12.35 -12.67
N ARG A 108 -35.02 13.41 -12.23
CA ARG A 108 -34.43 14.41 -11.30
C ARG A 108 -34.07 13.76 -9.97
N ASP A 109 -34.98 12.96 -9.39
CA ASP A 109 -34.75 12.26 -8.13
C ASP A 109 -33.63 11.21 -8.27
N ALA A 110 -33.60 10.49 -9.39
CA ALA A 110 -32.53 9.56 -9.69
C ALA A 110 -31.16 10.26 -9.80
N CYS A 111 -31.10 11.42 -10.48
CA CYS A 111 -29.89 12.22 -10.58
C CYS A 111 -29.42 12.73 -9.21
N LEU A 112 -30.33 13.19 -8.35
CA LEU A 112 -30.03 13.65 -6.99
C LEU A 112 -29.47 12.51 -6.13
N SER A 113 -30.07 11.32 -6.19
CA SER A 113 -29.61 10.13 -5.47
C SER A 113 -28.21 9.70 -5.93
N ALA A 114 -27.96 9.69 -7.24
CA ALA A 114 -26.67 9.37 -7.81
C ALA A 114 -25.58 10.40 -7.43
N LEU A 115 -25.94 11.69 -7.38
CA LEU A 115 -25.07 12.78 -6.95
C LEU A 115 -24.70 12.64 -5.48
N GLN A 116 -25.67 12.34 -4.61
CA GLN A 116 -25.43 12.08 -3.19
C GLN A 116 -24.50 10.87 -2.98
N GLY A 117 -24.75 9.78 -3.70
CA GLY A 117 -23.88 8.57 -3.66
C GLY A 117 -22.46 8.87 -4.09
N SER A 118 -22.27 9.65 -5.16
CA SER A 118 -20.93 10.04 -5.65
C SER A 118 -20.19 10.94 -4.65
N THR A 119 -20.91 11.86 -4.02
CA THR A 119 -20.35 12.77 -3.00
C THR A 119 -19.93 11.97 -1.74
N ARG A 120 -20.76 11.01 -1.32
CA ARG A 120 -20.43 10.13 -0.19
C ARG A 120 -19.16 9.32 -0.46
N ARG A 121 -19.07 8.68 -1.64
CA ARG A 121 -17.85 7.93 -2.04
C ARG A 121 -16.59 8.79 -2.02
N LEU A 122 -16.67 10.03 -2.53
CA LEU A 122 -15.54 10.94 -2.51
C LEU A 122 -15.12 11.31 -1.09
N SER A 123 -16.08 11.57 -0.20
CA SER A 123 -15.83 11.85 1.23
C SER A 123 -15.15 10.67 1.93
N GLU A 124 -15.61 9.46 1.68
CA GLU A 124 -15.02 8.22 2.24
C GLU A 124 -13.58 8.02 1.74
N LEU A 125 -13.33 8.23 0.45
CA LEU A 125 -11.99 8.14 -0.13
C LEU A 125 -11.03 9.13 0.52
N ILE A 126 -11.42 10.40 0.64
CA ILE A 126 -10.61 11.44 1.30
C ILE A 126 -10.32 11.05 2.75
N THR A 127 -11.33 10.58 3.48
CA THR A 127 -11.18 10.14 4.87
C THR A 127 -10.18 8.99 5.00
N ASN A 128 -10.22 8.03 4.07
CA ASN A 128 -9.30 6.90 4.06
C ASN A 128 -7.86 7.32 3.74
N ILE A 129 -7.67 8.25 2.80
CA ILE A 129 -6.34 8.82 2.48
C ILE A 129 -5.78 9.58 3.68
N LEU A 130 -6.59 10.36 4.38
CA LEU A 130 -6.16 11.08 5.58
C LEU A 130 -5.80 10.14 6.73
N LYS A 131 -6.56 9.04 6.91
CA LYS A 131 -6.21 7.98 7.87
C LYS A 131 -4.87 7.34 7.52
N LEU A 132 -4.65 7.00 6.23
CA LEU A 132 -3.39 6.42 5.77
C LEU A 132 -2.21 7.35 6.04
N ASN A 133 -2.30 8.63 5.63
CA ASN A 133 -1.26 9.63 5.92
C ASN A 133 -0.96 9.78 7.41
N LYS A 134 -1.98 9.70 8.25
CA LYS A 134 -1.81 9.76 9.71
C LYS A 134 -1.10 8.51 10.24
N LEU A 135 -1.35 7.35 9.64
CA LEU A 135 -0.66 6.10 9.95
C LEU A 135 0.82 6.13 9.52
N GLU A 136 1.13 6.66 8.34
CA GLU A 136 2.50 6.78 7.83
C GLU A 136 3.34 7.83 8.57
N SER A 137 2.74 8.98 8.91
CA SER A 137 3.46 10.10 9.54
C SER A 137 3.69 9.93 11.04
N GLN A 138 2.91 9.11 11.70
CA GLN A 138 3.10 8.74 13.09
C GLN A 138 3.84 7.39 13.12
N GLN A 139 5.00 7.36 13.78
CA GLN A 139 5.52 6.11 14.31
C GLN A 139 4.47 5.59 15.31
N ILE A 140 3.49 4.84 14.77
CA ILE A 140 2.45 4.25 15.61
C ILE A 140 3.17 3.20 16.45
N THR A 141 3.38 3.53 17.71
CA THR A 141 3.74 2.53 18.71
C THR A 141 2.46 1.83 19.11
N PRO A 142 2.18 0.59 18.62
CA PRO A 142 0.95 -0.10 18.94
C PRO A 142 0.81 -0.27 20.46
N ARG A 143 -0.32 0.10 21.01
CA ARG A 143 -0.66 -0.17 22.42
C ARG A 143 -1.12 -1.61 22.54
N ARG A 144 -0.22 -2.51 22.87
CA ARG A 144 -0.55 -3.92 23.06
C ARG A 144 -1.17 -4.14 24.43
N GLU A 145 -2.49 -4.29 24.44
CA GLU A 145 -3.26 -4.59 25.64
C GLU A 145 -4.03 -5.91 25.45
N PRO A 146 -4.30 -6.65 26.52
CA PRO A 146 -5.12 -7.85 26.42
C PRO A 146 -6.57 -7.45 26.12
N TYR A 147 -7.16 -7.99 25.04
CA TYR A 147 -8.56 -7.80 24.71
C TYR A 147 -9.19 -9.07 24.12
N ASP A 148 -10.51 -9.14 24.13
CA ASP A 148 -11.28 -10.26 23.60
C ASP A 148 -11.47 -10.12 22.08
N LEU A 149 -10.75 -10.95 21.32
CA LEU A 149 -10.79 -10.98 19.86
C LEU A 149 -12.16 -11.39 19.33
N CYS A 150 -12.77 -12.42 19.93
CA CYS A 150 -14.05 -12.95 19.44
C CYS A 150 -15.15 -11.90 19.56
N ARG A 151 -15.18 -11.19 20.67
CA ARG A 151 -16.12 -10.07 20.85
C ARG A 151 -15.91 -8.98 19.81
N GLN A 152 -14.66 -8.57 19.56
CA GLN A 152 -14.38 -7.54 18.58
C GLN A 152 -14.77 -7.96 17.15
N LEU A 153 -14.48 -9.22 16.77
CA LEU A 153 -14.89 -9.77 15.46
C LEU A 153 -16.41 -9.78 15.32
N SER A 154 -17.13 -10.19 16.37
CA SER A 154 -18.60 -10.18 16.37
C SER A 154 -19.15 -8.75 16.21
N ASP A 155 -18.61 -7.79 16.97
CA ASP A 155 -19.06 -6.39 16.90
C ASP A 155 -18.77 -5.80 15.52
N CYS A 156 -17.60 -6.08 14.93
CA CYS A 156 -17.25 -5.65 13.57
C CYS A 156 -18.15 -6.31 12.51
N ALA A 157 -18.45 -7.61 12.62
CA ALA A 157 -19.30 -8.30 11.67
C ALA A 157 -20.73 -7.75 11.71
N LEU A 158 -21.33 -7.59 12.90
CA LEU A 158 -22.69 -7.08 13.08
C LEU A 158 -22.88 -5.68 12.47
N ALA A 159 -21.84 -4.87 12.39
CA ALA A 159 -21.90 -3.56 11.71
C ALA A 159 -22.24 -3.68 10.20
N PHE A 160 -22.03 -4.84 9.58
CA PHE A 160 -22.34 -5.11 8.18
C PHE A 160 -23.70 -5.85 7.99
N GLU A 161 -24.46 -6.08 9.05
CA GLU A 161 -25.76 -6.76 8.96
C GLU A 161 -26.68 -6.19 7.88
N PRO A 162 -26.87 -4.86 7.75
CA PRO A 162 -27.70 -4.31 6.69
C PRO A 162 -27.21 -4.66 5.27
N VAL A 163 -25.90 -4.84 5.11
CA VAL A 163 -25.29 -5.11 3.80
C VAL A 163 -25.51 -6.55 3.37
N TRP A 164 -25.34 -7.52 4.27
CA TRP A 164 -25.56 -8.93 3.93
C TRP A 164 -27.06 -9.26 3.81
N GLU A 165 -27.93 -8.60 4.59
CA GLU A 165 -29.37 -8.74 4.45
C GLU A 165 -29.86 -8.20 3.08
N GLU A 166 -29.43 -6.99 2.70
CA GLU A 166 -29.79 -6.38 1.40
C GLU A 166 -29.37 -7.25 0.21
N LYS A 167 -28.19 -7.88 0.29
CA LYS A 167 -27.65 -8.76 -0.75
C LYS A 167 -28.13 -10.21 -0.63
N GLY A 168 -28.82 -10.61 0.45
CA GLY A 168 -29.20 -11.99 0.74
C GLY A 168 -28.00 -12.92 0.92
N ILE A 169 -26.88 -12.43 1.44
CA ILE A 169 -25.68 -13.21 1.69
C ILE A 169 -25.86 -14.05 2.95
N ALA A 170 -25.61 -15.36 2.86
CA ALA A 170 -25.54 -16.22 4.03
C ALA A 170 -24.22 -15.92 4.77
N PHE A 171 -24.33 -15.43 6.00
CA PHE A 171 -23.16 -15.19 6.86
C PHE A 171 -23.12 -16.20 7.99
N GLU A 172 -22.03 -16.93 8.11
CA GLU A 172 -21.78 -17.89 9.19
C GLU A 172 -20.43 -17.56 9.84
N ALA A 173 -20.41 -17.53 11.17
CA ALA A 173 -19.18 -17.31 11.93
C ALA A 173 -19.01 -18.40 12.98
N GLU A 174 -17.93 -19.18 12.88
CA GLU A 174 -17.50 -20.12 13.91
C GLU A 174 -16.44 -19.45 14.79
N LEU A 175 -16.83 -18.97 15.94
CA LEU A 175 -15.95 -18.31 16.90
C LEU A 175 -15.94 -19.08 18.23
N GLU A 176 -14.79 -19.14 18.87
CA GLU A 176 -14.71 -19.59 20.26
C GLU A 176 -15.42 -18.61 21.18
N ASP A 177 -15.86 -19.09 22.35
CA ASP A 177 -16.58 -18.24 23.32
C ASP A 177 -15.76 -17.02 23.75
N ARG A 178 -14.45 -17.18 23.87
CA ARG A 178 -13.54 -16.13 24.29
C ARG A 178 -12.09 -16.41 23.93
N VAL A 179 -11.44 -15.50 23.22
CA VAL A 179 -9.99 -15.55 22.93
C VAL A 179 -9.35 -14.22 23.30
N ILE A 180 -8.47 -14.24 24.30
CA ILE A 180 -7.71 -13.04 24.69
C ILE A 180 -6.39 -12.99 23.96
N ILE A 181 -6.16 -11.91 23.24
CA ILE A 181 -4.89 -11.64 22.53
C ILE A 181 -4.25 -10.36 23.03
N GLN A 182 -2.94 -10.22 22.82
CA GLN A 182 -2.14 -9.04 23.15
C GLN A 182 -1.90 -8.22 21.88
N ALA A 183 -2.76 -7.27 21.56
CA ALA A 183 -2.62 -6.39 20.39
C ALA A 183 -3.26 -5.02 20.67
N ASP A 184 -3.12 -4.10 19.71
CA ASP A 184 -3.82 -2.83 19.72
C ASP A 184 -5.22 -3.03 19.12
N ALA A 185 -6.25 -3.04 19.99
CA ALA A 185 -7.62 -3.30 19.58
C ALA A 185 -8.10 -2.32 18.49
N SER A 186 -7.69 -1.04 18.56
CA SER A 186 -8.10 -0.03 17.57
C SER A 186 -7.50 -0.27 16.20
N LEU A 187 -6.24 -0.71 16.13
CA LEU A 187 -5.60 -1.06 14.86
C LEU A 187 -6.17 -2.36 14.28
N MET A 188 -6.46 -3.33 15.15
CA MET A 188 -7.07 -4.59 14.70
C MET A 188 -8.49 -4.39 14.19
N GLU A 189 -9.28 -3.50 14.80
CA GLU A 189 -10.61 -3.12 14.32
C GLU A 189 -10.57 -2.58 12.87
N LEU A 190 -9.55 -1.77 12.52
CA LEU A 190 -9.35 -1.31 11.14
C LEU A 190 -9.09 -2.48 10.18
N VAL A 191 -8.33 -3.48 10.62
CA VAL A 191 -8.04 -4.67 9.81
C VAL A 191 -9.32 -5.46 9.56
N TRP A 192 -10.08 -5.77 10.63
CA TRP A 192 -11.32 -6.54 10.53
C TRP A 192 -12.36 -5.85 9.68
N ASN A 193 -12.60 -4.56 9.89
CA ASN A 193 -13.53 -3.79 9.08
C ASN A 193 -13.15 -3.76 7.58
N ASN A 194 -11.87 -3.66 7.25
CA ASN A 194 -11.41 -3.74 5.86
C ASN A 194 -11.64 -5.12 5.24
N LEU A 195 -11.32 -6.19 5.98
CA LEU A 195 -11.50 -7.56 5.48
C LEU A 195 -12.98 -7.90 5.30
N LEU A 196 -13.81 -7.61 6.28
CA LEU A 196 -15.26 -7.85 6.24
C LEU A 196 -15.92 -7.03 5.14
N SER A 197 -15.58 -5.73 5.02
CA SER A 197 -16.06 -4.88 3.95
C SER A 197 -15.73 -5.45 2.57
N ASN A 198 -14.51 -5.94 2.38
CA ASN A 198 -14.10 -6.57 1.13
C ASN A 198 -14.87 -7.88 0.88
N ALA A 199 -15.02 -8.72 1.90
CA ALA A 199 -15.76 -9.96 1.80
C ALA A 199 -17.21 -9.71 1.34
N PHE A 200 -17.95 -8.84 2.01
CA PHE A 200 -19.34 -8.53 1.63
C PHE A 200 -19.45 -7.75 0.31
N LYS A 201 -18.45 -6.91 -0.02
CA LYS A 201 -18.44 -6.16 -1.28
C LYS A 201 -18.31 -7.07 -2.50
N PHE A 202 -17.40 -8.04 -2.44
CA PHE A 202 -17.06 -8.92 -3.56
C PHE A 202 -17.85 -10.22 -3.61
N THR A 203 -18.65 -10.51 -2.59
CA THR A 203 -19.58 -11.64 -2.62
C THR A 203 -20.81 -11.25 -3.43
N GLU A 204 -21.17 -12.11 -4.39
CA GLU A 204 -22.38 -11.96 -5.21
C GLU A 204 -23.65 -12.08 -4.36
N PRO A 205 -24.77 -11.43 -4.77
CA PRO A 205 -26.06 -11.61 -4.11
C PRO A 205 -26.45 -13.09 -4.01
N GLY A 206 -26.88 -13.51 -2.82
CA GLY A 206 -27.20 -14.92 -2.52
C GLY A 206 -25.99 -15.82 -2.28
N GLY A 207 -24.76 -15.27 -2.26
CA GLY A 207 -23.54 -16.00 -1.92
C GLY A 207 -23.40 -16.25 -0.41
N ALA A 208 -22.24 -16.79 0.00
CA ALA A 208 -21.93 -17.06 1.40
C ALA A 208 -20.59 -16.47 1.81
N VAL A 209 -20.49 -16.02 3.06
CA VAL A 209 -19.26 -15.59 3.74
C VAL A 209 -19.16 -16.37 5.04
N THR A 210 -18.06 -17.11 5.21
CA THR A 210 -17.77 -17.92 6.41
C THR A 210 -16.46 -17.49 7.04
#